data_a0f4f346d0c4627bb173d004a4210e49
#
_entry.id   a0f4f346d0c4627bb173d004a4210e49
#
_cell.length_a   1.000
_cell.length_b   1.000
_cell.length_c   1.000
_cell.angle_alpha   90.00
_cell.angle_beta   90.00
_cell.angle_gamma   90.00
#
_symmetry.space_group_name_H-M   'P 1'
#
loop_
_entity.id
_entity.type
_entity.pdbx_description
1 polymer ?
#
loop_
_entity_poly.entity_id
_entity_poly.type
_entity_poly.pdbx_seq_one_letter_code
_entity_poly.pdbx_strand_id
1 'polypeptide(L)' 'IYRIRIEQAKEYLNDFRLKIYEVAELTGFNSSTHFNIVFKKIMRCTPAEYRNGLKQ' A
#
# COMPACT_ATOMS: atom_id res chain seq x y z
N ILE A 1 7.70 7.22 -10.70
CA ILE A 1 7.49 5.81 -10.98
C ILE A 1 6.82 5.09 -9.82
N TYR A 2 7.27 5.38 -8.60
CA TYR A 2 6.62 4.80 -7.44
C TYR A 2 5.21 5.31 -7.25
N ARG A 3 4.93 6.50 -7.74
CA ARG A 3 3.60 7.08 -7.58
C ARG A 3 2.54 6.22 -8.26
N ILE A 4 2.84 5.70 -9.44
CA ILE A 4 1.90 4.83 -10.14
C ILE A 4 1.68 3.54 -9.35
N ARG A 5 2.76 2.98 -8.79
CA ARG A 5 2.66 1.77 -7.99
C ARG A 5 1.83 2.00 -6.73
N ILE A 6 1.99 3.17 -6.12
CA ILE A 6 1.21 3.49 -4.94
C ILE A 6 -0.26 3.68 -5.29
N GLU A 7 -0.56 4.29 -6.45
CA GLU A 7 -1.94 4.40 -6.88
C GLU A 7 -2.58 3.03 -7.05
N GLN A 8 -1.85 2.09 -7.64
CA GLN A 8 -2.34 0.74 -7.77
C GLN A 8 -2.52 0.08 -6.41
N ALA A 9 -1.60 0.32 -5.50
CA ALA A 9 -1.68 -0.24 -4.17
C ALA A 9 -2.93 0.23 -3.43
N LYS A 10 -3.32 1.47 -3.63
CA LYS A 10 -4.52 1.99 -3.00
C LYS A 10 -5.75 1.20 -3.39
N GLU A 11 -5.83 0.79 -4.66
CA GLU A 11 -6.95 -0.02 -5.11
C GLU A 11 -6.92 -1.42 -4.48
N TYR A 12 -5.72 -2.01 -4.41
CA TYR A 12 -5.61 -3.33 -3.77
C TYR A 12 -5.95 -3.26 -2.29
N LEU A 13 -5.61 -2.15 -1.64
CA LEU A 13 -5.89 -2.00 -0.22
C LEU A 13 -7.39 -1.95 0.08
N ASN A 14 -8.20 -1.62 -0.92
CA ASN A 14 -9.66 -1.67 -0.75
C ASN A 14 -10.16 -3.10 -0.58
N ASP A 15 -9.39 -4.07 -1.02
CA ASP A 15 -9.78 -5.48 -0.90
C ASP A 15 -9.20 -6.04 0.39
N PHE A 16 -10.04 -6.19 1.41
CA PHE A 16 -9.59 -6.65 2.72
C PHE A 16 -9.21 -8.12 2.73
N ARG A 17 -9.45 -8.84 1.64
CA ARG A 17 -8.97 -10.22 1.52
C ARG A 17 -7.46 -10.27 1.26
N LEU A 18 -6.91 -9.18 0.76
CA LEU A 18 -5.47 -9.08 0.51
C LEU A 18 -4.75 -8.55 1.73
N LYS A 19 -3.62 -9.17 2.05
CA LYS A 19 -2.79 -8.70 3.14
C LYS A 19 -1.83 -7.63 2.63
N ILE A 20 -1.30 -6.84 3.55
CA ILE A 20 -0.43 -5.73 3.17
C ILE A 20 0.77 -6.23 2.37
N TYR A 21 1.38 -7.34 2.79
CA TYR A 21 2.55 -7.85 2.06
C TYR A 21 2.16 -8.35 0.67
N GLU A 22 0.94 -8.82 0.51
CA GLU A 22 0.47 -9.25 -0.80
C GLU A 22 0.31 -8.05 -1.73
N VAL A 23 -0.20 -6.95 -1.20
CA VAL A 23 -0.31 -5.72 -1.98
C VAL A 23 1.07 -5.27 -2.45
N ALA A 24 2.07 -5.36 -1.56
CA ALA A 24 3.43 -4.98 -1.91
C ALA A 24 3.93 -5.81 -3.10
N GLU A 25 3.70 -7.12 -3.06
CA GLU A 25 4.15 -7.99 -4.14
C GLU A 25 3.42 -7.70 -5.44
N LEU A 26 2.12 -7.47 -5.36
CA LEU A 26 1.31 -7.22 -6.55
C LEU A 26 1.71 -5.92 -7.24
N THR A 27 2.20 -4.97 -6.48
CA THR A 27 2.59 -3.68 -7.04
C THR A 27 4.07 -3.60 -7.40
N GLY A 28 4.80 -4.72 -7.24
CA GLY A 28 6.17 -4.80 -7.72
C GLY A 28 7.25 -4.38 -6.75
N PHE A 29 6.92 -4.24 -5.48
CA PHE A 29 7.92 -3.93 -4.46
C PHE A 29 8.65 -5.21 -4.04
N ASN A 30 9.94 -5.07 -3.75
CA ASN A 30 10.76 -6.21 -3.36
C ASN A 30 10.42 -6.75 -1.97
N SER A 31 9.97 -5.88 -1.09
CA SER A 31 9.62 -6.30 0.26
C SER A 31 8.52 -5.39 0.79
N SER A 32 7.81 -5.90 1.79
CA SER A 32 6.76 -5.10 2.41
C SER A 32 7.36 -3.93 3.20
N THR A 33 8.57 -4.09 3.70
CA THR A 33 9.25 -2.98 4.39
C THR A 33 9.48 -1.82 3.43
N HIS A 34 10.00 -2.11 2.24
CA HIS A 34 10.22 -1.08 1.24
C HIS A 34 8.90 -0.44 0.84
N PHE A 35 7.89 -1.26 0.64
CA PHE A 35 6.56 -0.76 0.29
C PHE A 35 6.05 0.20 1.36
N ASN A 36 6.17 -0.17 2.63
CA ASN A 36 5.72 0.68 3.72
C ASN A 36 6.43 2.02 3.72
N ILE A 37 7.74 2.01 3.50
CA ILE A 37 8.52 3.24 3.51
C ILE A 37 8.08 4.17 2.38
N VAL A 38 7.96 3.62 1.17
CA VAL A 38 7.56 4.43 0.01
C VAL A 38 6.14 4.93 0.17
N PHE A 39 5.24 4.05 0.63
CA PHE A 39 3.85 4.44 0.82
C PHE A 39 3.74 5.60 1.82
N LYS A 40 4.46 5.49 2.93
CA LYS A 40 4.41 6.53 3.93
C LYS A 40 4.97 7.85 3.41
N LYS A 41 6.01 7.78 2.57
CA LYS A 41 6.56 9.00 1.98
C LYS A 41 5.56 9.72 1.09
N ILE A 42 4.80 8.97 0.30
CA ILE A 42 3.90 9.54 -0.68
C ILE A 42 2.56 9.88 -0.05
N MET A 43 2.02 8.96 0.74
CA MET A 43 0.67 9.11 1.28
C MET A 43 0.64 9.68 2.69
N ARG A 44 1.80 9.81 3.33
CA ARG A 44 1.93 10.35 4.68
C ARG A 44 1.34 9.46 5.75
N CYS A 45 1.04 8.21 5.41
CA CYS A 45 0.57 7.22 6.38
C CYS A 45 0.97 5.84 5.90
N THR A 46 0.97 4.88 6.82
CA THR A 46 1.30 3.51 6.45
C THR A 46 0.13 2.89 5.68
N PRO A 47 0.40 1.82 4.91
CA PRO A 47 -0.69 1.12 4.22
C PRO A 47 -1.76 0.60 5.17
N ALA A 48 -1.35 0.15 6.35
CA ALA A 48 -2.33 -0.35 7.32
C ALA A 48 -3.22 0.79 7.82
N GLU A 49 -2.63 1.94 8.09
CA GLU A 49 -3.39 3.11 8.50
C GLU A 49 -4.33 3.58 7.40
N TYR A 50 -3.85 3.55 6.17
CA TYR A 50 -4.68 3.93 5.05
C TYR A 50 -5.90 3.03 4.94
N ARG A 51 -5.68 1.72 5.04
CA ARG A 51 -6.77 0.75 4.97
C ARG A 51 -7.78 0.99 6.09
N ASN A 52 -7.29 1.21 7.30
CA ASN A 52 -8.17 1.46 8.43
C ASN A 52 -8.93 2.76 8.25
N GLY A 53 -8.31 3.75 7.64
CA GLY A 53 -8.96 5.02 7.40
C GLY A 53 -10.12 4.93 6.42
N LEU A 54 -10.12 3.90 5.58
CA LEU A 54 -11.22 3.72 4.63
C LEU A 54 -12.55 3.45 5.32
N LYS A 55 -12.51 3.06 6.56
CA LYS A 55 -13.73 2.80 7.31
C LYS A 55 -14.45 4.08 7.72
N GLN A 56 -13.79 5.19 7.58
CA GLN A 56 -14.38 6.46 7.94
C GLN A 56 -15.14 7.07 6.75
#